data_bdd9ba07ca0c755fd2e6f250b9225c15
#
_entry.id   bdd9ba07ca0c755fd2e6f250b9225c15
#
_cell.length_a   1.000
_cell.length_b   1.000
_cell.length_c   1.000
_cell.angle_alpha   90.00
_cell.angle_beta   90.00
_cell.angle_gamma   90.00
#
_symmetry.space_group_name_H-M   'P 1'
#
loop_
_entity.id
_entity.type
_entity.pdbx_description
1 polymer ?
#
loop_
_entity_poly.entity_id
_entity_poly.type
_entity_poly.pdbx_seq_one_letter_code
_entity_poly.pdbx_strand_id
1 'polypeptide(L)'
;MSPRSRALLVVIGLLGATEVVGQEAVTALDRTLSKTHMRQDTTSVAIADAPVQAFAPTTIQCGKRSCTVRVEVSSQFFNVTSGNAVRLHVKADGAPFPVTGFEIDGGINRPVAHLTTVSSLKSDLSPGPHTISVDFDMRTPGGKAEASIRTLTIQVFTP
;
A
#
# COMPACT_ATOMS: atom_id res chain seq x y z
N MET A 1 -41.06 -30.60 -2.45
CA MET A 1 -39.73 -30.12 -2.05
C MET A 1 -38.89 -30.02 -3.31
N SER A 2 -38.62 -28.83 -3.80
CA SER A 2 -37.90 -28.58 -5.06
C SER A 2 -36.49 -28.06 -4.76
N PRO A 3 -35.42 -28.64 -5.34
CA PRO A 3 -34.08 -28.13 -5.16
C PRO A 3 -33.86 -26.90 -6.04
N ARG A 4 -33.46 -25.79 -5.43
CA ARG A 4 -33.07 -24.59 -6.13
C ARG A 4 -31.66 -24.76 -6.72
N SER A 5 -31.59 -24.91 -8.04
CA SER A 5 -30.32 -24.80 -8.80
C SER A 5 -29.74 -23.40 -8.67
N ARG A 6 -28.57 -23.27 -8.11
CA ARG A 6 -27.76 -22.05 -8.19
C ARG A 6 -26.93 -22.12 -9.46
N ALA A 7 -27.23 -21.24 -10.40
CA ALA A 7 -26.41 -21.07 -11.59
C ALA A 7 -25.08 -20.40 -11.21
N LEU A 8 -23.98 -21.09 -11.47
CA LEU A 8 -22.62 -20.57 -11.36
C LEU A 8 -22.30 -19.82 -12.66
N LEU A 9 -22.22 -18.51 -12.60
CA LEU A 9 -21.81 -17.69 -13.74
C LEU A 9 -20.27 -17.69 -13.80
N VAL A 10 -19.71 -18.51 -14.69
CA VAL A 10 -18.26 -18.47 -15.00
C VAL A 10 -18.07 -17.46 -16.12
N VAL A 11 -17.50 -16.32 -15.80
CA VAL A 11 -17.01 -15.36 -16.82
C VAL A 11 -15.56 -15.72 -17.13
N ILE A 12 -15.36 -16.36 -18.29
CA ILE A 12 -14.03 -16.59 -18.86
C ILE A 12 -13.66 -15.35 -19.67
N GLY A 13 -12.83 -14.49 -19.13
CA GLY A 13 -12.16 -13.42 -19.84
C GLY A 13 -10.75 -13.84 -20.19
N LEU A 14 -10.53 -14.21 -21.47
CA LEU A 14 -9.16 -14.27 -22.04
C LEU A 14 -8.66 -12.84 -22.19
N LEU A 15 -7.46 -12.54 -21.70
CA LEU A 15 -6.40 -11.82 -22.43
C LEU A 15 -5.29 -11.34 -21.47
N GLY A 16 -4.07 -11.69 -21.82
CA GLY A 16 -2.85 -10.98 -21.42
C GLY A 16 -2.23 -11.44 -20.11
N ALA A 17 -1.17 -12.23 -20.21
CA ALA A 17 -0.29 -12.60 -19.11
C ALA A 17 0.38 -11.36 -18.51
N THR A 18 -0.14 -10.89 -17.39
CA THR A 18 0.61 -10.21 -16.36
C THR A 18 0.42 -11.06 -15.10
N GLU A 19 1.51 -11.58 -14.57
CA GLU A 19 1.49 -12.30 -13.30
C GLU A 19 0.97 -11.36 -12.22
N VAL A 20 -0.33 -11.42 -11.98
CA VAL A 20 -0.94 -10.81 -10.82
C VAL A 20 -0.65 -11.75 -9.65
N VAL A 21 0.22 -11.32 -8.77
CA VAL A 21 0.33 -11.87 -7.40
C VAL A 21 -1.02 -11.59 -6.70
N GLY A 22 -2.00 -12.43 -6.97
CA GLY A 22 -3.40 -12.19 -6.63
C GLY A 22 -4.03 -13.27 -5.75
N GLN A 23 -3.27 -14.03 -4.95
CA GLN A 23 -3.86 -15.08 -4.12
C GLN A 23 -4.26 -14.66 -2.71
N GLU A 24 -3.80 -13.52 -2.19
CA GLU A 24 -4.19 -13.09 -0.83
C GLU A 24 -5.47 -12.23 -0.79
N ALA A 25 -5.95 -11.74 -1.92
CA ALA A 25 -7.15 -10.90 -1.94
C ALA A 25 -8.47 -11.67 -1.68
N VAL A 26 -8.47 -12.98 -1.87
CA VAL A 26 -9.69 -13.81 -1.75
C VAL A 26 -10.08 -14.05 -0.29
N THR A 27 -9.12 -14.11 0.61
CA THR A 27 -9.40 -14.32 2.06
C THR A 27 -9.94 -13.07 2.77
N ALA A 28 -9.87 -11.90 2.15
CA ALA A 28 -10.44 -10.67 2.72
C ALA A 28 -11.98 -10.57 2.55
N LEU A 29 -12.58 -11.38 1.69
CA LEU A 29 -14.02 -11.33 1.39
C LEU A 29 -14.91 -11.78 2.55
N ASP A 30 -14.38 -12.57 3.49
CA ASP A 30 -15.12 -13.03 4.69
C ASP A 30 -14.89 -12.13 5.91
N ARG A 31 -14.18 -11.01 5.76
CA ARG A 31 -13.86 -10.11 6.87
C ARG A 31 -14.66 -8.82 6.78
N THR A 32 -15.14 -8.35 7.91
CA THR A 32 -15.91 -7.11 8.00
C THR A 32 -14.97 -5.92 8.16
N LEU A 33 -15.12 -4.90 7.30
CA LEU A 33 -14.44 -3.62 7.48
C LEU A 33 -14.91 -2.98 8.79
N SER A 34 -14.01 -2.86 9.76
CA SER A 34 -14.32 -2.32 11.08
C SER A 34 -13.98 -0.84 11.21
N LYS A 35 -12.92 -0.39 10.53
CA LYS A 35 -12.48 1.01 10.61
C LYS A 35 -11.66 1.42 9.39
N THR A 36 -11.82 2.68 9.00
CA THR A 36 -10.98 3.33 7.99
C THR A 36 -10.35 4.60 8.59
N HIS A 37 -9.05 4.74 8.40
CA HIS A 37 -8.31 5.96 8.67
C HIS A 37 -7.88 6.54 7.33
N MET A 38 -8.12 7.83 7.14
CA MET A 38 -7.66 8.56 5.95
C MET A 38 -6.86 9.78 6.37
N ARG A 39 -5.78 10.02 5.66
CA ARG A 39 -4.94 11.19 5.84
C ARG A 39 -4.47 11.70 4.49
N GLN A 40 -4.51 13.01 4.31
CA GLN A 40 -3.89 13.69 3.19
C GLN A 40 -2.83 14.65 3.72
N ASP A 41 -1.71 14.71 3.04
CA ASP A 41 -0.62 15.63 3.32
C ASP A 41 -0.17 16.29 2.02
N THR A 42 -0.05 17.61 2.02
CA THR A 42 0.34 18.42 0.86
C THR A 42 1.73 19.04 1.02
N THR A 43 2.37 18.84 2.16
CA THR A 43 3.73 19.31 2.40
C THR A 43 4.72 18.46 1.62
N SER A 44 5.60 19.08 0.84
CA SER A 44 6.64 18.35 0.12
C SER A 44 7.61 17.65 1.06
N VAL A 45 8.02 16.44 0.68
CA VAL A 45 9.02 15.63 1.37
C VAL A 45 10.14 15.32 0.39
N ALA A 46 11.36 15.72 0.73
CA ALA A 46 12.56 15.34 -0.02
C ALA A 46 12.92 13.89 0.31
N ILE A 47 13.16 13.10 -0.73
CA ILE A 47 13.53 11.70 -0.65
C ILE A 47 14.98 11.55 -1.09
N ALA A 48 15.76 10.82 -0.30
CA ALA A 48 17.15 10.51 -0.55
C ALA A 48 17.44 9.05 -0.18
N ASP A 49 18.71 8.71 0.01
CA ASP A 49 19.13 7.34 0.30
C ASP A 49 18.64 6.81 1.65
N ALA A 50 18.55 7.70 2.64
CA ALA A 50 18.00 7.32 3.95
C ALA A 50 16.45 7.32 3.90
N PRO A 51 15.79 6.34 4.52
CA PRO A 51 14.34 6.36 4.64
C PRO A 51 13.83 7.64 5.27
N VAL A 52 12.85 8.26 4.63
CA VAL A 52 12.16 9.45 5.12
C VAL A 52 10.69 9.10 5.39
N GLN A 53 10.19 9.57 6.50
CA GLN A 53 8.81 9.34 6.90
C GLN A 53 7.84 10.04 5.92
N ALA A 54 7.00 9.23 5.25
CA ALA A 54 6.00 9.74 4.31
C ALA A 54 4.78 10.35 5.02
N PHE A 55 4.39 9.77 6.15
CA PHE A 55 3.28 10.23 7.01
C PHE A 55 3.65 10.02 8.47
N ALA A 56 3.14 10.86 9.38
CA ALA A 56 3.24 10.56 10.80
C ALA A 56 2.63 9.18 11.10
N PRO A 57 3.25 8.36 11.96
CA PRO A 57 2.74 7.04 12.29
C PRO A 57 1.29 7.09 12.77
N THR A 58 0.51 6.10 12.36
CA THR A 58 -0.91 6.00 12.72
C THR A 58 -1.13 4.79 13.61
N THR A 59 -1.68 5.00 14.80
CA THR A 59 -2.09 3.90 15.67
C THR A 59 -3.45 3.39 15.24
N ILE A 60 -3.54 2.09 15.00
CA ILE A 60 -4.78 1.36 14.75
C ILE A 60 -5.07 0.44 15.92
N GLN A 61 -6.30 -0.02 16.03
CA GLN A 61 -6.72 -0.96 17.06
C GLN A 61 -7.32 -2.21 16.40
N CYS A 62 -6.66 -3.35 16.56
CA CYS A 62 -7.29 -4.65 16.38
C CYS A 62 -8.14 -4.96 17.62
N GLY A 63 -9.36 -5.48 17.42
CA GLY A 63 -10.28 -5.77 18.51
C GLY A 63 -9.81 -6.91 19.42
N LYS A 64 -10.75 -7.72 19.92
CA LYS A 64 -10.42 -8.90 20.75
C LYS A 64 -9.86 -10.09 19.98
N ARG A 65 -9.87 -10.03 18.66
CA ARG A 65 -9.34 -11.05 17.74
C ARG A 65 -8.27 -10.43 16.85
N SER A 66 -7.52 -11.26 16.16
CA SER A 66 -6.60 -10.79 15.12
C SER A 66 -7.33 -9.97 14.06
N CYS A 67 -6.64 -9.06 13.42
CA CYS A 67 -7.19 -8.26 12.35
C CYS A 67 -6.32 -8.33 11.08
N THR A 68 -6.92 -8.01 9.94
CA THR A 68 -6.21 -7.76 8.68
C THR A 68 -6.19 -6.26 8.42
N VAL A 69 -5.06 -5.76 7.99
CA VAL A 69 -4.88 -4.34 7.68
C VAL A 69 -4.49 -4.18 6.21
N ARG A 70 -5.25 -3.38 5.50
CA ARG A 70 -4.91 -2.89 4.16
C ARG A 70 -4.42 -1.46 4.27
N VAL A 71 -3.26 -1.20 3.72
CA VAL A 71 -2.69 0.14 3.61
C VAL A 71 -2.62 0.51 2.14
N GLU A 72 -3.20 1.64 1.79
CA GLU A 72 -3.14 2.21 0.45
C GLU A 72 -2.48 3.58 0.52
N VAL A 73 -1.47 3.77 -0.31
CA VAL A 73 -0.71 5.02 -0.42
C VAL A 73 -0.78 5.53 -1.84
N SER A 74 -1.25 6.76 -2.01
CA SER A 74 -1.14 7.50 -3.26
C SER A 74 -0.19 8.68 -3.07
N SER A 75 0.69 8.93 -4.02
CA SER A 75 1.60 10.07 -3.99
C SER A 75 1.92 10.60 -5.37
N GLN A 76 2.16 11.92 -5.45
CA GLN A 76 2.79 12.53 -6.61
C GLN A 76 4.28 12.65 -6.35
N PHE A 77 5.10 12.19 -7.29
CA PHE A 77 6.54 12.26 -7.24
C PHE A 77 7.09 13.17 -8.35
N PHE A 78 8.09 13.95 -8.00
CA PHE A 78 8.79 14.89 -8.89
C PHE A 78 10.30 14.67 -8.81
N ASN A 79 11.01 15.14 -9.83
CA ASN A 79 12.47 15.23 -9.81
C ASN A 79 13.14 13.88 -9.47
N VAL A 80 12.51 12.77 -9.83
CA VAL A 80 13.12 11.44 -9.61
C VAL A 80 14.38 11.34 -10.47
N THR A 81 15.51 11.05 -9.86
CA THR A 81 16.79 10.89 -10.55
C THR A 81 16.65 9.82 -11.64
N SER A 82 17.07 10.16 -12.87
CA SER A 82 17.00 9.24 -14.03
C SER A 82 17.71 7.92 -13.73
N GLY A 83 17.07 6.81 -14.08
CA GLY A 83 17.58 5.45 -13.83
C GLY A 83 17.53 5.03 -12.36
N ASN A 84 16.91 5.81 -11.51
CA ASN A 84 16.66 5.46 -10.10
C ASN A 84 15.15 5.31 -9.85
N ALA A 85 14.78 4.79 -8.69
CA ALA A 85 13.40 4.58 -8.30
C ALA A 85 13.16 4.93 -6.84
N VAL A 86 11.95 5.39 -6.54
CA VAL A 86 11.47 5.55 -5.17
C VAL A 86 10.90 4.22 -4.70
N ARG A 87 11.30 3.79 -3.49
CA ARG A 87 10.72 2.64 -2.82
C ARG A 87 9.78 3.08 -1.72
N LEU A 88 8.71 2.34 -1.55
CA LEU A 88 7.75 2.49 -0.47
C LEU A 88 7.94 1.37 0.56
N HIS A 89 8.01 1.73 1.81
CA HIS A 89 8.07 0.79 2.93
C HIS A 89 6.87 0.99 3.84
N VAL A 90 6.04 -0.04 3.95
CA VAL A 90 4.94 -0.09 4.92
C VAL A 90 5.29 -1.07 6.02
N LYS A 91 5.14 -0.64 7.28
CA LYS A 91 5.49 -1.45 8.45
C LYS A 91 4.35 -1.40 9.47
N ALA A 92 4.17 -2.50 10.19
CA ALA A 92 3.37 -2.56 11.42
C ALA A 92 4.30 -2.90 12.57
N ASP A 93 4.37 -2.05 13.60
CA ASP A 93 5.28 -2.18 14.76
C ASP A 93 6.74 -2.41 14.36
N GLY A 94 7.18 -1.75 13.29
CA GLY A 94 8.51 -1.90 12.71
C GLY A 94 8.69 -3.13 11.78
N ALA A 95 7.78 -4.09 11.79
CA ALA A 95 7.84 -5.25 10.90
C ALA A 95 7.23 -4.92 9.51
N PRO A 96 7.92 -5.25 8.39
CA PRO A 96 7.45 -4.91 7.06
C PRO A 96 6.17 -5.68 6.69
N PHE A 97 5.36 -5.08 5.83
CA PHE A 97 4.29 -5.77 5.14
C PHE A 97 4.88 -6.69 4.06
N PRO A 98 4.18 -7.76 3.67
CA PRO A 98 4.68 -8.72 2.67
C PRO A 98 5.01 -8.08 1.31
N VAL A 99 4.26 -7.08 0.89
CA VAL A 99 4.52 -6.30 -0.33
C VAL A 99 4.87 -4.87 0.09
N THR A 100 6.15 -4.55 0.09
CA THR A 100 6.66 -3.24 0.55
C THR A 100 7.48 -2.51 -0.49
N GLY A 101 7.62 -3.06 -1.69
CA GLY A 101 8.41 -2.45 -2.75
C GLY A 101 7.55 -2.08 -3.93
N PHE A 102 7.39 -0.81 -4.17
CA PHE A 102 6.94 -0.33 -5.45
C PHE A 102 8.00 0.65 -5.95
N GLU A 103 8.34 0.48 -7.20
CA GLU A 103 9.34 1.29 -7.86
C GLU A 103 8.65 2.25 -8.81
N ILE A 104 8.87 3.55 -8.63
CA ILE A 104 8.60 4.55 -9.65
C ILE A 104 9.91 4.81 -10.34
N ASP A 105 10.03 4.36 -11.59
CA ASP A 105 11.20 4.68 -12.39
C ASP A 105 11.13 6.15 -12.84
N GLY A 106 12.19 6.89 -12.55
CA GLY A 106 12.41 8.22 -13.10
C GLY A 106 12.73 8.12 -14.57
N GLY A 107 11.71 8.04 -15.43
CA GLY A 107 11.91 8.15 -16.86
C GLY A 107 12.62 9.44 -17.23
N ILE A 108 13.50 9.36 -18.22
CA ILE A 108 14.39 10.38 -18.75
C ILE A 108 13.92 11.82 -18.53
N ASN A 109 14.63 12.55 -17.66
CA ASN A 109 14.68 14.03 -17.54
C ASN A 109 13.36 14.79 -17.75
N ARG A 110 12.28 14.41 -17.10
CA ARG A 110 11.07 15.23 -17.09
C ARG A 110 10.69 15.59 -15.66
N PRO A 111 10.42 16.86 -15.36
CA PRO A 111 9.76 17.28 -14.13
C PRO A 111 8.27 16.91 -14.23
N VAL A 112 7.97 15.63 -14.40
CA VAL A 112 6.59 15.14 -14.53
C VAL A 112 6.18 14.58 -13.21
N ALA A 113 5.05 15.05 -12.69
CA ALA A 113 4.39 14.42 -11.56
C ALA A 113 3.91 13.02 -11.95
N HIS A 114 4.42 12.01 -11.27
CA HIS A 114 3.88 10.66 -11.38
C HIS A 114 2.93 10.43 -10.20
N LEU A 115 1.65 10.33 -10.49
CA LEU A 115 0.69 9.87 -9.50
C LEU A 115 0.70 8.35 -9.48
N THR A 116 0.99 7.79 -8.33
CA THR A 116 0.99 6.34 -8.16
C THR A 116 0.24 5.95 -6.90
N THR A 117 -0.51 4.86 -6.99
CA THR A 117 -1.25 4.27 -5.87
C THR A 117 -0.75 2.85 -5.64
N VAL A 118 -0.41 2.54 -4.40
CA VAL A 118 0.02 1.20 -3.98
C VAL A 118 -0.85 0.73 -2.83
N SER A 119 -1.21 -0.55 -2.88
CA SER A 119 -1.96 -1.21 -1.82
C SER A 119 -1.16 -2.38 -1.26
N SER A 120 -1.01 -2.43 0.05
CA SER A 120 -0.37 -3.52 0.79
C SER A 120 -1.33 -4.12 1.81
N LEU A 121 -1.24 -5.42 2.02
CA LEU A 121 -2.09 -6.16 2.95
C LEU A 121 -1.23 -6.93 3.95
N LYS A 122 -1.60 -6.88 5.23
CA LYS A 122 -1.02 -7.70 6.29
C LYS A 122 -2.14 -8.37 7.08
N SER A 123 -2.16 -9.69 7.03
CA SER A 123 -3.12 -10.51 7.78
C SER A 123 -2.60 -10.83 9.18
N ASP A 124 -3.51 -11.21 10.06
CA ASP A 124 -3.24 -11.84 11.35
C ASP A 124 -2.40 -11.00 12.32
N LEU A 125 -2.56 -9.66 12.27
CA LEU A 125 -2.08 -8.81 13.34
C LEU A 125 -2.80 -9.20 14.64
N SER A 126 -2.02 -9.34 15.74
CA SER A 126 -2.53 -9.75 17.04
C SER A 126 -3.61 -8.78 17.56
N PRO A 127 -4.45 -9.20 18.53
CA PRO A 127 -5.32 -8.26 19.23
C PRO A 127 -4.52 -7.14 19.89
N GLY A 128 -5.06 -5.93 19.87
CA GLY A 128 -4.45 -4.78 20.55
C GLY A 128 -4.09 -3.62 19.61
N PRO A 129 -3.35 -2.63 20.11
CA PRO A 129 -2.88 -1.49 19.34
C PRO A 129 -1.68 -1.87 18.48
N HIS A 130 -1.63 -1.33 17.25
CA HIS A 130 -0.50 -1.46 16.33
C HIS A 130 -0.18 -0.11 15.71
N THR A 131 1.10 0.15 15.49
CA THR A 131 1.57 1.38 14.84
C THR A 131 1.92 1.09 13.39
N ILE A 132 1.19 1.73 12.48
CA ILE A 132 1.48 1.67 11.04
C ILE A 132 2.38 2.86 10.69
N SER A 133 3.52 2.58 10.07
CA SER A 133 4.43 3.57 9.50
C SER A 133 4.60 3.38 8.00
N VAL A 134 4.83 4.49 7.31
CA VAL A 134 5.04 4.53 5.86
C VAL A 134 6.24 5.43 5.60
N ASP A 135 7.27 4.88 4.97
CA ASP A 135 8.51 5.55 4.65
C ASP A 135 8.80 5.48 3.14
N PHE A 136 9.53 6.46 2.61
CA PHE A 136 10.12 6.43 1.27
C PHE A 136 11.64 6.44 1.35
N ASP A 137 12.30 5.78 0.42
CA ASP A 137 13.73 5.95 0.14
C ASP A 137 14.04 5.81 -1.36
N MET A 138 15.29 6.02 -1.74
CA MET A 138 15.77 5.77 -3.09
C MET A 138 16.34 4.36 -3.21
N ARG A 139 16.08 3.69 -4.34
CA ARG A 139 16.58 2.33 -4.61
C ARG A 139 18.11 2.28 -4.70
N THR A 140 18.68 3.26 -5.36
CA THR A 140 20.12 3.32 -5.60
C THR A 140 20.72 4.54 -4.91
N PRO A 141 21.87 4.41 -4.23
CA PRO A 141 22.54 5.53 -3.58
C PRO A 141 22.82 6.70 -4.52
N GLY A 142 22.75 7.92 -3.99
CA GLY A 142 22.92 9.17 -4.71
C GLY A 142 21.66 9.64 -5.45
N GLY A 143 20.58 8.88 -5.40
CA GLY A 143 19.29 9.28 -5.97
C GLY A 143 18.60 10.37 -5.14
N LYS A 144 17.74 11.11 -5.82
CA LYS A 144 16.87 12.13 -5.21
C LYS A 144 15.50 12.10 -5.85
N ALA A 145 14.50 12.43 -5.07
CA ALA A 145 13.12 12.64 -5.52
C ALA A 145 12.41 13.58 -4.54
N GLU A 146 11.24 14.02 -4.91
CA GLU A 146 10.37 14.82 -4.06
C GLU A 146 8.95 14.23 -4.13
N ALA A 147 8.33 13.98 -2.98
CA ALA A 147 6.94 13.60 -2.88
C ALA A 147 6.12 14.81 -2.41
N SER A 148 5.05 15.14 -3.13
CA SER A 148 4.15 16.24 -2.76
C SER A 148 2.81 15.71 -2.24
N ILE A 149 1.70 15.92 -2.95
CA ILE A 149 0.38 15.48 -2.51
C ILE A 149 0.40 13.96 -2.23
N ARG A 150 0.18 13.62 -0.98
CA ARG A 150 0.18 12.22 -0.50
C ARG A 150 -1.13 11.92 0.20
N THR A 151 -1.69 10.76 -0.08
CA THR A 151 -2.88 10.25 0.61
C THR A 151 -2.57 8.88 1.18
N LEU A 152 -2.90 8.69 2.44
CA LEU A 152 -2.81 7.41 3.15
C LEU A 152 -4.22 6.97 3.53
N THR A 153 -4.57 5.74 3.16
CA THR A 153 -5.79 5.08 3.62
C THR A 153 -5.41 3.79 4.33
N ILE A 154 -5.85 3.63 5.57
CA ILE A 154 -5.66 2.40 6.35
C ILE A 154 -7.03 1.84 6.65
N GLN A 155 -7.29 0.61 6.22
CA GLN A 155 -8.51 -0.13 6.46
C GLN A 155 -8.22 -1.31 7.39
N VAL A 156 -8.99 -1.44 8.45
CA VAL A 156 -8.90 -2.53 9.43
C VAL A 156 -10.09 -3.45 9.25
N PHE A 157 -9.82 -4.71 9.01
CA PHE A 157 -10.83 -5.76 8.84
C PHE A 157 -10.75 -6.74 10.01
N THR A 158 -11.90 -7.09 10.54
CA THR A 158 -12.04 -8.10 11.61
C THR A 158 -12.76 -9.34 11.08
N PRO A 159 -12.47 -10.52 11.66
CA PRO A 159 -13.20 -11.76 11.33
C PRO A 159 -14.69 -11.66 11.56
#